data_171d3aca67ead1e57f6232f232ff83ed
#
_entry.id   171d3aca67ead1e57f6232f232ff83ed
#
_cell.length_a   1.000
_cell.length_b   1.000
_cell.length_c   1.000
_cell.angle_alpha   90.00
_cell.angle_beta   90.00
_cell.angle_gamma   90.00
#
_symmetry.space_group_name_H-M   'P 1'
#
loop_
_entity.id
_entity.type
_entity.pdbx_description
1 polymer ?
#
loop_
_entity_poly.entity_id
_entity_poly.type
_entity_poly.pdbx_seq_one_letter_code
_entity_poly.pdbx_strand_id
1 'polypeptide(L)'
;MQRNAAVNDLAGHAIRAAGRNLPQERDIGMKEEYVNSFLVPAKLIWKKELGQDLTVESAEVVSHQFTTEDLTAIIGVSGRLEGNVLYGFTEESALRVVSTMVGEEVEDLRNDLALSALGEIANMITGNAATYLAQAGYPCQISPPVIVEPRGSRFTIMGSTQILVSFTSPLASLSVRISLRETSTPD
;
A
#
# COMPACT_ATOMS: atom_id res chain seq x y z
N MET A 1 -3.51 -3.09 -25.35
CA MET A 1 -3.92 -1.69 -25.19
C MET A 1 -5.28 -1.51 -24.50
N GLN A 2 -6.32 -2.30 -24.78
CA GLN A 2 -7.65 -2.13 -24.15
C GLN A 2 -7.75 -2.48 -22.65
N ARG A 3 -6.90 -3.36 -22.09
CA ARG A 3 -6.93 -3.70 -20.65
C ARG A 3 -6.46 -2.57 -19.74
N ASN A 4 -5.53 -1.74 -20.18
CA ASN A 4 -5.01 -0.62 -19.35
C ASN A 4 -6.02 0.54 -19.24
N ALA A 5 -6.86 0.78 -20.25
CA ALA A 5 -7.87 1.83 -20.21
C ALA A 5 -8.98 1.53 -19.18
N ALA A 6 -9.43 0.26 -19.11
CA ALA A 6 -10.45 -0.16 -18.14
C ALA A 6 -9.95 -0.15 -16.69
N VAL A 7 -8.66 -0.45 -16.49
CA VAL A 7 -8.02 -0.43 -15.16
C VAL A 7 -7.84 1.01 -14.66
N ASN A 8 -7.43 1.93 -15.54
CA ASN A 8 -7.31 3.36 -15.20
C ASN A 8 -8.69 4.00 -14.91
N ASP A 9 -9.75 3.57 -15.60
CA ASP A 9 -11.09 4.08 -15.36
C ASP A 9 -11.68 3.62 -14.01
N LEU A 10 -11.41 2.40 -13.59
CA LEU A 10 -11.82 1.87 -12.28
C LEU A 10 -11.07 2.54 -11.12
N ALA A 11 -9.79 2.83 -11.31
CA ALA A 11 -8.96 3.48 -10.30
C ALA A 11 -9.30 4.98 -10.20
N GLY A 12 -9.46 5.68 -11.31
CA GLY A 12 -9.90 7.07 -11.35
C GLY A 12 -11.31 7.26 -10.75
N HIS A 13 -12.18 6.25 -10.86
CA HIS A 13 -13.50 6.24 -10.21
C HIS A 13 -13.38 6.01 -8.70
N ALA A 14 -12.46 5.13 -8.25
CA ALA A 14 -12.25 4.85 -6.83
C ALA A 14 -11.67 6.07 -6.09
N ILE A 15 -10.68 6.76 -6.68
CA ILE A 15 -10.12 8.00 -6.11
C ILE A 15 -11.16 9.12 -6.14
N ARG A 16 -11.91 9.29 -7.23
CA ARG A 16 -12.98 10.30 -7.31
C ARG A 16 -14.17 10.00 -6.40
N ALA A 17 -14.46 8.74 -6.15
CA ALA A 17 -15.54 8.33 -5.22
C ALA A 17 -15.12 8.46 -3.74
N ALA A 18 -13.85 8.17 -3.42
CA ALA A 18 -13.31 8.28 -2.07
C ALA A 18 -12.80 9.70 -1.72
N GLY A 19 -12.48 10.52 -2.72
CA GLY A 19 -11.82 11.81 -2.51
C GLY A 19 -12.44 13.00 -3.21
N ARG A 20 -13.53 13.55 -2.69
CA ARG A 20 -13.94 14.93 -3.06
C ARG A 20 -12.91 15.99 -2.64
N ASN A 21 -11.77 15.60 -2.03
CA ASN A 21 -10.79 16.51 -1.42
C ASN A 21 -9.31 16.10 -1.63
N LEU A 22 -8.95 15.32 -2.65
CA LEU A 22 -7.53 15.24 -2.99
C LEU A 22 -7.12 16.58 -3.61
N PRO A 23 -6.10 17.28 -3.07
CA PRO A 23 -5.54 18.48 -3.67
C PRO A 23 -5.08 18.18 -5.10
N GLN A 24 -5.06 19.19 -5.97
CA GLN A 24 -4.58 18.99 -7.35
C GLN A 24 -3.12 18.54 -7.35
N GLU A 25 -2.72 17.75 -8.35
CA GLU A 25 -1.36 17.17 -8.49
C GLU A 25 -0.22 18.20 -8.28
N ARG A 26 -0.46 19.48 -8.64
CA ARG A 26 0.51 20.57 -8.49
C ARG A 26 0.81 20.92 -7.02
N ASP A 27 -0.12 20.61 -6.12
CA ASP A 27 -0.01 20.98 -4.70
C ASP A 27 0.62 19.88 -3.85
N ILE A 28 0.60 18.62 -4.35
CA ILE A 28 1.01 17.45 -3.57
C ILE A 28 2.31 16.79 -4.06
N GLY A 29 2.81 17.12 -5.25
CA GLY A 29 4.05 16.55 -5.80
C GLY A 29 4.03 15.03 -6.01
N MET A 30 2.85 14.40 -5.91
CA MET A 30 2.64 12.97 -6.14
C MET A 30 1.57 12.79 -7.21
N LYS A 31 1.92 12.08 -8.29
CA LYS A 31 1.00 11.84 -9.40
C LYS A 31 -0.04 10.78 -9.02
N GLU A 32 -1.26 10.96 -9.52
CA GLU A 32 -2.35 10.00 -9.32
C GLU A 32 -1.98 8.59 -9.81
N GLU A 33 -1.20 8.50 -10.89
CA GLU A 33 -0.75 7.22 -11.45
C GLU A 33 0.12 6.41 -10.49
N TYR A 34 0.91 7.08 -9.58
CA TYR A 34 1.69 6.36 -8.57
C TYR A 34 0.78 5.68 -7.57
N VAL A 35 -0.23 6.40 -7.09
CA VAL A 35 -1.21 5.87 -6.13
C VAL A 35 -1.99 4.72 -6.77
N ASN A 36 -2.49 4.91 -7.99
CA ASN A 36 -3.25 3.89 -8.74
C ASN A 36 -2.46 2.62 -8.97
N SER A 37 -1.13 2.72 -9.16
CA SER A 37 -0.25 1.57 -9.30
C SER A 37 -0.23 0.67 -8.05
N PHE A 38 -0.65 1.16 -6.89
CA PHE A 38 -0.81 0.37 -5.66
C PHE A 38 -2.26 -0.07 -5.41
N LEU A 39 -3.25 0.77 -5.76
CA LEU A 39 -4.65 0.45 -5.51
C LEU A 39 -5.13 -0.81 -6.24
N VAL A 40 -4.74 -0.93 -7.50
CA VAL A 40 -5.14 -2.07 -8.34
C VAL A 40 -4.51 -3.37 -7.83
N PRO A 41 -3.19 -3.46 -7.64
CA PRO A 41 -2.57 -4.65 -7.04
C PRO A 41 -3.11 -5.00 -5.66
N ALA A 42 -3.37 -4.02 -4.78
CA ALA A 42 -3.93 -4.29 -3.48
C ALA A 42 -5.24 -5.08 -3.59
N LYS A 43 -6.17 -4.63 -4.45
CA LYS A 43 -7.43 -5.33 -4.68
C LYS A 43 -7.24 -6.71 -5.32
N LEU A 44 -6.35 -6.83 -6.31
CA LEU A 44 -6.10 -8.10 -7.01
C LEU A 44 -5.48 -9.15 -6.08
N ILE A 45 -4.44 -8.77 -5.34
CA ILE A 45 -3.75 -9.68 -4.42
C ILE A 45 -4.68 -10.06 -3.27
N TRP A 46 -5.40 -9.09 -2.68
CA TRP A 46 -6.36 -9.36 -1.62
C TRP A 46 -7.42 -10.37 -2.05
N LYS A 47 -7.99 -10.18 -3.25
CA LYS A 47 -8.96 -11.14 -3.80
C LYS A 47 -8.37 -12.51 -4.04
N LYS A 48 -7.15 -12.57 -4.58
CA LYS A 48 -6.47 -13.82 -4.92
C LYS A 48 -6.10 -14.61 -3.67
N GLU A 49 -5.49 -13.95 -2.67
CA GLU A 49 -4.94 -14.64 -1.49
C GLU A 49 -5.99 -14.85 -0.38
N LEU A 50 -6.95 -13.93 -0.25
CA LEU A 50 -7.92 -13.95 0.86
C LEU A 50 -9.37 -14.24 0.40
N GLY A 51 -9.62 -14.34 -0.91
CA GLY A 51 -10.94 -14.64 -1.46
C GLY A 51 -11.97 -13.51 -1.33
N GLN A 52 -11.59 -12.34 -0.80
CA GLN A 52 -12.47 -11.23 -0.50
C GLN A 52 -12.22 -10.03 -1.41
N ASP A 53 -13.27 -9.25 -1.68
CA ASP A 53 -13.12 -7.99 -2.40
C ASP A 53 -12.68 -6.88 -1.44
N LEU A 54 -11.67 -6.11 -1.86
CA LEU A 54 -11.14 -4.98 -1.10
C LEU A 54 -11.70 -3.68 -1.67
N THR A 55 -12.33 -2.88 -0.82
CA THR A 55 -12.97 -1.61 -1.19
C THR A 55 -12.19 -0.43 -0.61
N VAL A 56 -11.97 0.62 -1.40
CA VAL A 56 -11.40 1.88 -0.89
C VAL A 56 -12.47 2.58 -0.06
N GLU A 57 -12.15 2.89 1.19
CA GLU A 57 -12.98 3.65 2.11
C GLU A 57 -12.63 5.14 2.06
N SER A 58 -11.33 5.46 2.11
CA SER A 58 -10.83 6.83 2.01
C SER A 58 -9.46 6.89 1.32
N ALA A 59 -9.14 8.07 0.77
CA ALA A 59 -7.81 8.42 0.31
C ALA A 59 -7.56 9.89 0.65
N GLU A 60 -6.48 10.17 1.38
CA GLU A 60 -6.19 11.50 1.88
C GLU A 60 -4.69 11.81 1.90
N VAL A 61 -4.36 13.10 1.76
CA VAL A 61 -3.01 13.60 1.99
C VAL A 61 -2.81 13.75 3.49
N VAL A 62 -1.73 13.15 3.99
CA VAL A 62 -1.46 13.09 5.42
C VAL A 62 -0.12 13.72 5.79
N SER A 63 0.05 14.01 7.07
CA SER A 63 1.26 14.60 7.60
C SER A 63 2.46 13.65 7.52
N HIS A 64 3.68 14.24 7.56
CA HIS A 64 4.94 13.50 7.57
C HIS A 64 5.14 12.67 8.86
N GLN A 65 4.47 13.04 9.94
CA GLN A 65 4.50 12.32 11.22
C GLN A 65 3.24 11.49 11.37
N PHE A 66 3.40 10.24 11.79
CA PHE A 66 2.30 9.33 12.05
C PHE A 66 2.70 8.30 13.11
N THR A 67 1.70 7.68 13.70
CA THR A 67 1.86 6.48 14.53
C THR A 67 1.54 5.25 13.71
N THR A 68 2.31 4.18 13.94
CA THR A 68 2.05 2.89 13.30
C THR A 68 0.73 2.30 13.80
N GLU A 69 0.10 1.51 12.94
CA GLU A 69 -0.91 0.55 13.34
C GLU A 69 -0.31 -0.51 14.29
N ASP A 70 -1.10 -1.49 14.72
CA ASP A 70 -0.62 -2.56 15.60
C ASP A 70 0.55 -3.33 14.97
N LEU A 71 0.44 -3.61 13.66
CA LEU A 71 1.54 -4.11 12.83
C LEU A 71 1.66 -3.28 11.55
N THR A 72 2.89 -2.98 11.17
CA THR A 72 3.16 -2.22 9.95
C THR A 72 4.29 -2.87 9.15
N ALA A 73 4.01 -3.27 7.92
CA ALA A 73 5.04 -3.69 6.98
C ALA A 73 5.54 -2.49 6.18
N ILE A 74 6.84 -2.30 6.10
CA ILE A 74 7.49 -1.21 5.37
C ILE A 74 8.30 -1.80 4.21
N ILE A 75 8.10 -1.28 3.00
CA ILE A 75 8.85 -1.66 1.81
C ILE A 75 9.44 -0.40 1.18
N GLY A 76 10.75 -0.39 1.00
CA GLY A 76 11.46 0.65 0.28
C GLY A 76 11.31 0.50 -1.23
N VAL A 77 11.21 1.62 -1.92
CA VAL A 77 11.19 1.72 -3.39
C VAL A 77 12.38 2.55 -3.83
N SER A 78 13.10 2.10 -4.85
CA SER A 78 14.27 2.79 -5.41
C SER A 78 14.34 2.64 -6.93
N GLY A 79 14.89 3.63 -7.62
CA GLY A 79 14.99 3.69 -9.08
C GLY A 79 14.51 5.03 -9.63
N ARG A 80 13.64 5.03 -10.65
CA ARG A 80 13.03 6.28 -11.16
C ARG A 80 12.11 6.95 -10.13
N LEU A 81 11.56 6.16 -9.23
CA LEU A 81 10.87 6.62 -8.01
C LEU A 81 11.65 6.13 -6.81
N GLU A 82 11.68 6.96 -5.77
CA GLU A 82 12.25 6.59 -4.48
C GLU A 82 11.31 6.93 -3.34
N GLY A 83 11.37 6.14 -2.28
CA GLY A 83 10.56 6.36 -1.08
C GLY A 83 10.16 5.07 -0.39
N ASN A 84 9.01 5.10 0.28
CA ASN A 84 8.52 3.97 1.06
C ASN A 84 7.02 3.78 0.89
N VAL A 85 6.59 2.53 0.99
CA VAL A 85 5.20 2.14 1.10
C VAL A 85 5.01 1.36 2.40
N LEU A 86 4.01 1.75 3.17
CA LEU A 86 3.71 1.15 4.46
C LEU A 86 2.31 0.54 4.42
N TYR A 87 2.22 -0.69 4.91
CA TYR A 87 0.98 -1.47 5.02
C TYR A 87 0.67 -1.65 6.48
N GLY A 88 -0.39 -1.00 6.96
CA GLY A 88 -0.81 -1.05 8.36
C GLY A 88 -2.00 -1.98 8.57
N PHE A 89 -1.93 -2.74 9.64
CA PHE A 89 -2.96 -3.67 10.09
C PHE A 89 -3.26 -3.44 11.55
N THR A 90 -4.54 -3.42 11.91
CA THR A 90 -4.92 -3.65 13.32
C THR A 90 -4.61 -5.09 13.70
N GLU A 91 -4.41 -5.38 14.97
CA GLU A 91 -4.16 -6.74 15.46
C GLU A 91 -5.25 -7.72 14.98
N GLU A 92 -6.51 -7.32 15.09
CA GLU A 92 -7.64 -8.12 14.62
C GLU A 92 -7.57 -8.40 13.11
N SER A 93 -7.28 -7.37 12.30
CA SER A 93 -7.14 -7.53 10.85
C SER A 93 -5.96 -8.43 10.50
N ALA A 94 -4.82 -8.27 11.18
CA ALA A 94 -3.64 -9.08 10.96
C ALA A 94 -3.89 -10.57 11.26
N LEU A 95 -4.53 -10.89 12.41
CA LEU A 95 -4.89 -12.26 12.77
C LEU A 95 -5.77 -12.92 11.71
N ARG A 96 -6.79 -12.22 11.22
CA ARG A 96 -7.70 -12.74 10.19
C ARG A 96 -7.00 -12.97 8.85
N VAL A 97 -6.15 -12.02 8.44
CA VAL A 97 -5.35 -12.13 7.21
C VAL A 97 -4.40 -13.32 7.29
N VAL A 98 -3.64 -13.42 8.37
CA VAL A 98 -2.67 -14.50 8.58
C VAL A 98 -3.36 -15.85 8.62
N SER A 99 -4.42 -15.99 9.43
CA SER A 99 -5.19 -17.24 9.53
C SER A 99 -5.72 -17.70 8.18
N THR A 100 -6.19 -16.76 7.35
CA THR A 100 -6.66 -17.06 6.00
C THR A 100 -5.53 -17.51 5.08
N MET A 101 -4.36 -16.86 5.14
CA MET A 101 -3.20 -17.19 4.30
C MET A 101 -2.57 -18.54 4.69
N VAL A 102 -2.52 -18.84 5.98
CA VAL A 102 -1.93 -20.07 6.51
C VAL A 102 -2.91 -21.26 6.41
N GLY A 103 -4.22 -20.98 6.39
CA GLY A 103 -5.27 -22.00 6.33
C GLY A 103 -5.63 -22.63 7.67
N GLU A 104 -5.18 -22.02 8.78
CA GLU A 104 -5.48 -22.42 10.16
C GLU A 104 -5.65 -21.20 11.06
N GLU A 105 -6.32 -21.37 12.21
CA GLU A 105 -6.52 -20.28 13.16
C GLU A 105 -5.20 -19.89 13.83
N VAL A 106 -4.85 -18.62 13.77
CA VAL A 106 -3.67 -18.02 14.40
C VAL A 106 -4.13 -17.07 15.49
N GLU A 107 -3.73 -17.34 16.72
CA GLU A 107 -4.14 -16.56 17.90
C GLU A 107 -3.05 -15.58 18.37
N ASP A 108 -1.81 -15.74 17.91
CA ASP A 108 -0.66 -14.89 18.30
C ASP A 108 0.15 -14.48 17.07
N LEU A 109 0.34 -13.17 16.91
CA LEU A 109 1.12 -12.59 15.82
C LEU A 109 2.63 -12.55 16.11
N ARG A 110 3.07 -12.93 17.32
CA ARG A 110 4.47 -12.87 17.75
C ARG A 110 5.32 -14.04 17.27
N ASN A 111 4.89 -14.74 16.25
CA ASN A 111 5.64 -15.83 15.65
C ASN A 111 6.12 -15.48 14.24
N ASP A 112 7.24 -16.06 13.84
CA ASP A 112 7.88 -15.79 12.55
C ASP A 112 6.96 -16.10 11.34
N LEU A 113 6.08 -17.09 11.47
CA LEU A 113 5.13 -17.46 10.41
C LEU A 113 4.11 -16.33 10.16
N ALA A 114 3.54 -15.78 11.25
CA ALA A 114 2.59 -14.69 11.16
C ALA A 114 3.23 -13.42 10.57
N LEU A 115 4.41 -13.05 11.08
CA LEU A 115 5.14 -11.89 10.56
C LEU A 115 5.55 -12.08 9.09
N SER A 116 5.97 -13.30 8.71
CA SER A 116 6.29 -13.64 7.32
C SER A 116 5.09 -13.53 6.40
N ALA A 117 3.90 -13.99 6.82
CA ALA A 117 2.68 -13.91 6.03
C ALA A 117 2.26 -12.44 5.78
N LEU A 118 2.34 -11.58 6.80
CA LEU A 118 2.07 -10.14 6.65
C LEU A 118 3.11 -9.45 5.74
N GLY A 119 4.38 -9.83 5.88
CA GLY A 119 5.43 -9.36 4.98
C GLY A 119 5.19 -9.79 3.53
N GLU A 120 4.75 -11.04 3.33
CA GLU A 120 4.52 -11.57 2.00
C GLU A 120 3.37 -10.89 1.27
N ILE A 121 2.22 -10.65 1.92
CA ILE A 121 1.11 -9.95 1.26
C ILE A 121 1.52 -8.51 0.87
N ALA A 122 2.27 -7.80 1.72
CA ALA A 122 2.80 -6.48 1.42
C ALA A 122 3.78 -6.52 0.24
N ASN A 123 4.68 -7.52 0.22
CA ASN A 123 5.64 -7.74 -0.85
C ASN A 123 4.96 -8.07 -2.18
N MET A 124 3.93 -8.92 -2.17
CA MET A 124 3.15 -9.24 -3.37
C MET A 124 2.43 -8.02 -3.95
N ILE A 125 1.82 -7.19 -3.11
CA ILE A 125 1.17 -5.95 -3.55
C ILE A 125 2.20 -5.00 -4.15
N THR A 126 3.32 -4.76 -3.47
CA THR A 126 4.36 -3.82 -3.91
C THR A 126 5.08 -4.32 -5.17
N GLY A 127 5.37 -5.61 -5.28
CA GLY A 127 5.98 -6.21 -6.47
C GLY A 127 5.10 -6.08 -7.72
N ASN A 128 3.79 -6.28 -7.57
CA ASN A 128 2.84 -6.01 -8.65
C ASN A 128 2.77 -4.51 -8.96
N ALA A 129 2.75 -3.64 -7.93
CA ALA A 129 2.76 -2.19 -8.12
C ALA A 129 4.01 -1.72 -8.88
N ALA A 130 5.19 -2.27 -8.58
CA ALA A 130 6.42 -1.98 -9.31
C ALA A 130 6.31 -2.34 -10.81
N THR A 131 5.57 -3.40 -11.15
CA THR A 131 5.29 -3.76 -12.54
C THR A 131 4.40 -2.72 -13.23
N TYR A 132 3.36 -2.22 -12.56
CA TYR A 132 2.50 -1.15 -13.08
C TYR A 132 3.29 0.16 -13.25
N LEU A 133 4.11 0.53 -12.27
CA LEU A 133 4.98 1.69 -12.34
C LEU A 133 5.96 1.59 -13.53
N ALA A 134 6.58 0.44 -13.73
CA ALA A 134 7.49 0.22 -14.86
C ALA A 134 6.77 0.37 -16.23
N GLN A 135 5.54 -0.13 -16.35
CA GLN A 135 4.70 0.04 -17.54
C GLN A 135 4.30 1.51 -17.77
N ALA A 136 4.19 2.30 -16.71
CA ALA A 136 3.95 3.74 -16.76
C ALA A 136 5.22 4.57 -17.03
N GLY A 137 6.39 3.95 -17.17
CA GLY A 137 7.66 4.63 -17.44
C GLY A 137 8.51 4.93 -16.20
N TYR A 138 8.15 4.37 -15.04
CA TYR A 138 8.84 4.54 -13.77
C TYR A 138 9.41 3.20 -13.26
N PRO A 139 10.41 2.60 -13.94
CA PRO A 139 11.02 1.37 -13.47
C PRO A 139 11.66 1.57 -12.09
N CYS A 140 11.33 0.67 -11.16
CA CYS A 140 11.82 0.72 -9.79
C CYS A 140 12.09 -0.69 -9.25
N GLN A 141 12.87 -0.75 -8.18
CA GLN A 141 13.16 -1.94 -7.39
C GLN A 141 12.53 -1.79 -6.01
N ILE A 142 12.23 -2.89 -5.37
CA ILE A 142 11.67 -2.91 -4.02
C ILE A 142 12.63 -3.62 -3.05
N SER A 143 12.67 -3.16 -1.81
CA SER A 143 13.38 -3.85 -0.73
C SER A 143 12.57 -5.04 -0.18
N PRO A 144 13.21 -5.98 0.51
CA PRO A 144 12.48 -6.89 1.39
C PRO A 144 11.62 -6.11 2.40
N PRO A 145 10.47 -6.68 2.85
CA PRO A 145 9.63 -6.05 3.86
C PRO A 145 10.34 -6.01 5.22
N VAL A 146 10.12 -4.92 5.94
CA VAL A 146 10.49 -4.78 7.36
C VAL A 146 9.19 -4.68 8.15
N ILE A 147 9.00 -5.56 9.13
CA ILE A 147 7.84 -5.51 10.02
C ILE A 147 8.18 -4.67 11.25
N VAL A 148 7.30 -3.75 11.58
CA VAL A 148 7.43 -2.86 12.73
C VAL A 148 6.36 -3.20 13.76
N GLU A 149 6.82 -3.51 14.96
CA GLU A 149 6.10 -3.66 16.20
C GLU A 149 6.83 -2.81 17.27
N PRO A 150 6.21 -2.38 18.33
CA PRO A 150 4.81 -2.44 18.71
C PRO A 150 4.00 -1.25 18.18
N ARG A 151 2.67 -1.35 18.37
CA ARG A 151 1.70 -0.27 18.14
C ARG A 151 2.16 1.06 18.72
N GLY A 152 1.88 2.13 17.96
CA GLY A 152 2.14 3.49 18.44
C GLY A 152 3.58 3.96 18.26
N SER A 153 4.43 3.21 17.57
CA SER A 153 5.75 3.71 17.17
C SER A 153 5.58 4.96 16.29
N ARG A 154 6.29 6.04 16.66
CA ARG A 154 6.22 7.30 15.90
C ARG A 154 7.24 7.28 14.79
N PHE A 155 6.78 7.49 13.57
CA PHE A 155 7.61 7.63 12.38
C PHE A 155 7.51 9.03 11.79
N THR A 156 8.62 9.47 11.20
CA THR A 156 8.68 10.70 10.41
C THR A 156 9.35 10.36 9.07
N ILE A 157 8.62 10.50 7.98
CA ILE A 157 9.16 10.37 6.63
C ILE A 157 9.38 11.78 6.10
N MET A 158 10.65 12.14 5.85
CA MET A 158 11.03 13.47 5.42
C MET A 158 10.98 13.60 3.89
N GLY A 159 10.63 14.81 3.42
CA GLY A 159 10.91 15.23 2.05
C GLY A 159 9.94 14.79 0.96
N SER A 160 8.82 14.13 1.28
CA SER A 160 7.80 13.79 0.28
C SER A 160 6.39 13.88 0.86
N THR A 161 5.44 14.24 0.01
CA THR A 161 4.01 14.15 0.33
C THR A 161 3.64 12.70 0.56
N GLN A 162 2.70 12.46 1.45
CA GLN A 162 2.22 11.13 1.77
C GLN A 162 0.73 11.04 1.48
N ILE A 163 0.31 9.95 0.86
CA ILE A 163 -1.09 9.61 0.65
C ILE A 163 -1.40 8.35 1.45
N LEU A 164 -2.39 8.45 2.31
CA LEU A 164 -2.97 7.34 3.05
C LEU A 164 -4.23 6.88 2.34
N VAL A 165 -4.27 5.61 2.00
CA VAL A 165 -5.47 4.95 1.47
C VAL A 165 -5.93 3.92 2.48
N SER A 166 -7.16 4.08 2.96
CA SER A 166 -7.81 3.12 3.82
C SER A 166 -8.69 2.20 3.00
N PHE A 167 -8.57 0.92 3.26
CA PHE A 167 -9.36 -0.13 2.62
C PHE A 167 -10.12 -0.94 3.65
N THR A 168 -11.27 -1.43 3.24
CA THR A 168 -12.08 -2.35 4.02
C THR A 168 -12.54 -3.55 3.19
N SER A 169 -12.73 -4.67 3.85
CA SER A 169 -13.35 -5.89 3.32
C SER A 169 -14.16 -6.57 4.42
N PRO A 170 -15.02 -7.55 4.10
CA PRO A 170 -15.70 -8.35 5.12
C PRO A 170 -14.75 -9.12 6.05
N LEU A 171 -13.54 -9.40 5.59
CA LEU A 171 -12.52 -10.13 6.37
C LEU A 171 -11.76 -9.19 7.31
N ALA A 172 -11.19 -8.10 6.79
CA ALA A 172 -10.25 -7.25 7.50
C ALA A 172 -10.10 -5.89 6.82
N SER A 173 -9.50 -4.93 7.54
CA SER A 173 -9.10 -3.62 7.04
C SER A 173 -7.60 -3.59 6.74
N LEU A 174 -7.21 -2.73 5.81
CA LEU A 174 -5.83 -2.47 5.42
C LEU A 174 -5.63 -0.96 5.24
N SER A 175 -4.57 -0.41 5.81
CA SER A 175 -4.11 0.94 5.48
C SER A 175 -2.87 0.87 4.59
N VAL A 176 -2.82 1.66 3.52
CA VAL A 176 -1.64 1.77 2.65
C VAL A 176 -1.20 3.22 2.60
N ARG A 177 -0.02 3.49 3.13
CA ARG A 177 0.60 4.82 3.10
C ARG A 177 1.69 4.83 2.04
N ILE A 178 1.54 5.69 1.05
CA ILE A 178 2.43 5.82 -0.10
C ILE A 178 3.19 7.13 0.03
N SER A 179 4.53 7.06 -0.02
CA SER A 179 5.44 8.19 0.05
C SER A 179 6.51 8.01 -1.02
N LEU A 180 6.25 8.50 -2.22
CA LEU A 180 7.14 8.35 -3.38
C LEU A 180 7.42 9.71 -4.02
N ARG A 181 8.63 9.86 -4.54
CA ARG A 181 9.03 11.02 -5.37
C ARG A 181 9.88 10.57 -6.54
N GLU A 182 9.91 11.36 -7.59
CA GLU A 182 10.83 11.13 -8.69
C GLU A 182 12.26 11.42 -8.26
N THR A 183 13.17 10.55 -8.66
CA THR A 183 14.61 10.82 -8.52
C THR A 183 15.03 11.84 -9.55
N SER A 184 15.80 12.84 -9.14
CA SER A 184 16.52 13.68 -10.08
C SER A 184 17.49 12.77 -10.84
N THR A 185 17.20 12.42 -12.09
CA THR A 185 18.17 11.74 -12.92
C THR A 185 19.31 12.73 -13.18
N PRO A 186 20.58 12.43 -12.87
CA PRO A 186 21.67 13.16 -13.48
C PRO A 186 21.59 12.92 -14.98
N ASP A 187 21.52 13.99 -15.77
CA ASP A 187 21.69 13.95 -17.23
C ASP A 187 23.03 13.30 -17.62
#